data_37f3240c5866340cade4bbaefe72b801
#
_entry.id   37f3240c5866340cade4bbaefe72b801
#
_cell.length_a   1.000
_cell.length_b   1.000
_cell.length_c   1.000
_cell.angle_alpha   90.00
_cell.angle_beta   90.00
_cell.angle_gamma   90.00
#
_symmetry.space_group_name_H-M   'P 1'
#
loop_
_entity.id
_entity.type
_entity.pdbx_description
1 polymer ?
#
loop_
_entity_poly.entity_id
_entity_poly.type
_entity_poly.pdbx_seq_one_letter_code
_entity_poly.pdbx_strand_id
1 'polypeptide(L)'
;MRKLLASPARQAADAVDLFVYRIGRDLGSLAAALRGLEVLVFTAGIGEHAAPVRARVCEDGAWLGTRLDAAANLGGGSRISTADSPVSVWIIPTNEELMIASHTLACIQA
;
A
#
# COMPACT_ATOMS: atom_id res chain seq x y z
N MET A 1 12.82 4.89 -0.34
CA MET A 1 12.35 3.91 -1.37
C MET A 1 12.63 4.36 -2.80
N ARG A 2 12.38 5.61 -3.14
CA ARG A 2 12.65 6.12 -4.51
C ARG A 2 14.09 5.87 -4.96
N LYS A 3 15.07 6.13 -4.10
CA LYS A 3 16.49 5.90 -4.42
C LYS A 3 16.79 4.42 -4.64
N LEU A 4 16.18 3.53 -3.87
CA LEU A 4 16.36 2.09 -4.01
C LEU A 4 15.77 1.60 -5.33
N LEU A 5 14.58 2.07 -5.71
CA LEU A 5 13.92 1.68 -6.96
C LEU A 5 14.68 2.17 -8.19
N ALA A 6 15.31 3.35 -8.11
CA ALA A 6 16.08 3.94 -9.22
C ALA A 6 17.52 3.44 -9.29
N SER A 7 18.04 2.80 -8.26
CA SER A 7 19.43 2.34 -8.21
C SER A 7 19.63 1.07 -9.02
N PRO A 8 20.68 0.97 -9.86
CA PRO A 8 21.04 -0.26 -10.54
C PRO A 8 21.80 -1.24 -9.64
N ALA A 9 22.14 -0.86 -8.42
CA ALA A 9 22.89 -1.71 -7.50
C ALA A 9 22.09 -2.93 -7.07
N ARG A 10 22.77 -4.09 -7.02
CA ARG A 10 22.13 -5.34 -6.58
C ARG A 10 21.62 -5.27 -5.16
N GLN A 11 22.36 -4.63 -4.26
CA GLN A 11 21.92 -4.47 -2.88
C GLN A 11 20.63 -3.67 -2.76
N ALA A 12 20.42 -2.68 -3.65
CA ALA A 12 19.17 -1.93 -3.67
C ALA A 12 18.00 -2.80 -4.09
N ALA A 13 18.18 -3.65 -5.11
CA ALA A 13 17.18 -4.61 -5.55
C ALA A 13 16.85 -5.62 -4.43
N ASP A 14 17.87 -6.15 -3.77
CA ASP A 14 17.70 -7.08 -2.65
C ASP A 14 16.93 -6.42 -1.49
N ALA A 15 17.19 -5.16 -1.21
CA ALA A 15 16.48 -4.41 -0.17
C ALA A 15 14.99 -4.24 -0.49
N VAL A 16 14.66 -3.93 -1.75
CA VAL A 16 13.27 -3.84 -2.20
C VAL A 16 12.59 -5.20 -2.14
N ASP A 17 13.27 -6.26 -2.56
CA ASP A 17 12.76 -7.63 -2.52
C ASP A 17 12.43 -8.05 -1.08
N LEU A 18 13.31 -7.77 -0.13
CA LEU A 18 13.07 -8.07 1.28
C LEU A 18 11.90 -7.26 1.83
N PHE A 19 11.79 -6.00 1.46
CA PHE A 19 10.71 -5.12 1.90
C PHE A 19 9.35 -5.66 1.43
N VAL A 20 9.23 -6.01 0.15
CA VAL A 20 8.01 -6.58 -0.42
C VAL A 20 7.69 -7.94 0.20
N TYR A 21 8.70 -8.77 0.41
CA TYR A 21 8.54 -10.08 1.05
C TYR A 21 7.96 -9.96 2.46
N ARG A 22 8.47 -9.03 3.26
CA ARG A 22 7.97 -8.79 4.62
C ARG A 22 6.53 -8.31 4.63
N ILE A 23 6.17 -7.42 3.71
CA ILE A 23 4.79 -6.98 3.55
C ILE A 23 3.88 -8.17 3.23
N GLY A 24 4.29 -9.02 2.31
CA GLY A 24 3.54 -10.22 1.94
C GLY A 24 3.32 -11.17 3.11
N ARG A 25 4.34 -11.37 3.95
CA ARG A 25 4.24 -12.20 5.16
C ARG A 25 3.25 -11.62 6.15
N ASP A 26 3.35 -10.33 6.43
CA ASP A 26 2.47 -9.65 7.40
C ASP A 26 1.03 -9.64 6.89
N LEU A 27 0.85 -9.37 5.60
CA LEU A 27 -0.45 -9.40 4.95
C LEU A 27 -1.09 -10.79 5.04
N GLY A 28 -0.32 -11.84 4.78
CA GLY A 28 -0.78 -13.21 4.91
C GLY A 28 -1.19 -13.56 6.34
N SER A 29 -0.41 -13.13 7.32
CA SER A 29 -0.72 -13.31 8.74
C SER A 29 -2.02 -12.61 9.13
N LEU A 30 -2.20 -11.36 8.72
CA LEU A 30 -3.42 -10.61 9.00
C LEU A 30 -4.63 -11.20 8.29
N ALA A 31 -4.48 -11.63 7.05
CA ALA A 31 -5.55 -12.28 6.30
C ALA A 31 -5.98 -13.58 6.96
N ALA A 32 -5.04 -14.36 7.49
CA ALA A 32 -5.34 -15.58 8.24
C ALA A 32 -6.15 -15.27 9.50
N ALA A 33 -5.76 -14.23 10.25
CA ALA A 33 -6.48 -13.80 11.44
C ALA A 33 -7.89 -13.33 11.13
N LEU A 34 -8.08 -12.64 10.01
CA LEU A 34 -9.37 -12.12 9.54
C LEU A 34 -10.21 -13.15 8.80
N ARG A 35 -9.64 -14.33 8.49
CA ARG A 35 -10.25 -15.38 7.65
C ARG A 35 -10.53 -14.93 6.22
N GLY A 36 -9.67 -14.11 5.68
CA GLY A 36 -9.75 -13.56 4.34
C GLY A 36 -9.56 -12.06 4.34
N LEU A 37 -9.72 -11.45 3.19
CA LEU A 37 -9.50 -10.04 2.99
C LEU A 37 -10.57 -9.48 2.07
N GLU A 38 -11.16 -8.36 2.41
CA GLU A 38 -12.15 -7.67 1.57
C GLU A 38 -11.57 -6.44 0.91
N VAL A 39 -10.74 -5.71 1.64
CA VAL A 39 -10.16 -4.43 1.20
C VAL A 39 -8.70 -4.37 1.61
N LEU A 40 -7.86 -3.91 0.69
CA LEU A 40 -6.46 -3.60 0.95
C LEU A 40 -6.25 -2.10 0.70
N VAL A 41 -5.70 -1.41 1.67
CA VAL A 41 -5.46 0.03 1.59
C VAL A 41 -3.97 0.32 1.65
N PHE A 42 -3.47 1.08 0.68
CA PHE A 42 -2.13 1.66 0.72
C PHE A 42 -2.23 3.10 1.19
N THR A 43 -1.40 3.46 2.14
CA THR A 43 -1.42 4.78 2.76
C THR A 43 -0.02 5.19 3.19
N ALA A 44 0.15 6.48 3.53
CA ALA A 44 1.41 7.09 3.92
C ALA A 44 2.50 7.00 2.83
N GLY A 45 3.66 7.57 3.05
CA GLY A 45 4.75 7.77 2.10
C GLY A 45 4.92 6.74 0.99
N ILE A 46 5.45 5.55 1.31
CA ILE A 46 5.70 4.50 0.32
C ILE A 46 4.40 3.98 -0.28
N GLY A 47 3.37 3.76 0.54
CA GLY A 47 2.08 3.27 0.09
C GLY A 47 1.40 4.21 -0.91
N GLU A 48 1.53 5.52 -0.71
CA GLU A 48 0.94 6.52 -1.60
C GLU A 48 1.75 6.77 -2.87
N HIS A 49 3.08 6.66 -2.81
CA HIS A 49 3.95 7.18 -3.86
C HIS A 49 4.77 6.13 -4.62
N ALA A 50 4.83 4.89 -4.15
CA ALA A 50 5.64 3.86 -4.77
C ALA A 50 4.79 2.86 -5.56
N ALA A 51 4.35 3.23 -6.75
CA ALA A 51 3.56 2.37 -7.63
C ALA A 51 4.19 1.00 -7.88
N PRO A 52 5.52 0.87 -8.12
CA PRO A 52 6.14 -0.44 -8.31
C PRO A 52 6.03 -1.35 -7.08
N VAL A 53 6.11 -0.78 -5.89
CA VAL A 53 5.95 -1.56 -4.65
C VAL A 53 4.50 -2.04 -4.50
N ARG A 54 3.52 -1.18 -4.77
CA ARG A 54 2.11 -1.57 -4.76
C ARG A 54 1.83 -2.71 -5.73
N ALA A 55 2.37 -2.61 -6.95
CA ALA A 55 2.20 -3.64 -7.97
C ALA A 55 2.74 -5.00 -7.49
N ARG A 56 3.92 -5.02 -6.91
CA ARG A 56 4.54 -6.25 -6.41
C ARG A 56 3.79 -6.84 -5.22
N VAL A 57 3.34 -6.00 -4.31
CA VAL A 57 2.54 -6.45 -3.16
C VAL A 57 1.24 -7.08 -3.63
N CYS A 58 0.55 -6.48 -4.59
CA CYS A 58 -0.68 -7.04 -5.14
C CYS A 58 -0.44 -8.32 -5.95
N GLU A 59 0.68 -8.41 -6.67
CA GLU A 59 1.05 -9.62 -7.39
C GLU A 59 1.31 -10.78 -6.43
N ASP A 60 2.10 -10.54 -5.39
CA ASP A 60 2.37 -11.53 -4.36
C ASP A 60 1.11 -11.90 -3.58
N GLY A 61 0.18 -10.96 -3.46
CA GLY A 61 -1.12 -11.16 -2.79
C GLY A 61 -2.24 -11.68 -3.69
N ALA A 62 -1.94 -12.06 -4.93
CA ALA A 62 -2.96 -12.52 -5.88
C ALA A 62 -3.78 -13.69 -5.36
N TRP A 63 -3.18 -14.56 -4.55
CA TRP A 63 -3.87 -15.68 -3.90
C TRP A 63 -4.97 -15.25 -2.93
N LEU A 64 -4.90 -14.00 -2.43
CA LEU A 64 -5.94 -13.39 -1.59
C LEU A 64 -7.09 -12.82 -2.40
N GLY A 65 -6.89 -12.60 -3.69
CA GLY A 65 -7.89 -12.04 -4.60
C GLY A 65 -7.64 -10.60 -5.02
N THR A 66 -6.43 -10.08 -4.86
CA THR A 66 -6.09 -8.75 -5.36
C THR A 66 -5.83 -8.78 -6.86
N ARG A 67 -6.54 -7.96 -7.62
CA ARG A 67 -6.34 -7.77 -9.07
C ARG A 67 -6.16 -6.30 -9.36
N LEU A 68 -4.93 -5.93 -9.67
CA LEU A 68 -4.55 -4.53 -9.85
C LEU A 68 -4.86 -4.05 -11.27
N ASP A 69 -5.39 -2.84 -11.36
CA ASP A 69 -5.46 -2.09 -12.61
C ASP A 69 -4.14 -1.31 -12.75
N ALA A 70 -3.29 -1.73 -13.69
CA ALA A 70 -1.96 -1.16 -13.83
C ALA A 70 -2.00 0.35 -14.15
N ALA A 71 -2.93 0.78 -14.99
CA ALA A 71 -3.07 2.20 -15.34
C ALA A 71 -3.51 3.03 -14.14
N ALA A 72 -4.48 2.56 -13.37
CA ALA A 72 -4.93 3.24 -12.15
C ALA A 72 -3.82 3.30 -11.10
N ASN A 73 -3.04 2.23 -10.95
CA ASN A 73 -1.92 2.19 -10.03
C ASN A 73 -0.85 3.23 -10.38
N LEU A 74 -0.49 3.35 -11.66
CA LEU A 74 0.48 4.35 -12.11
C LEU A 74 -0.07 5.77 -11.99
N GLY A 75 -1.35 5.96 -12.26
CA GLY A 75 -2.00 7.26 -12.18
C GLY A 75 -2.28 7.75 -10.76
N GLY A 76 -2.09 6.91 -9.75
CA GLY A 76 -2.33 7.29 -8.35
C GLY A 76 -3.81 7.51 -8.04
N GLY A 77 -4.71 6.84 -8.74
CA GLY A 77 -6.14 6.92 -8.48
C GLY A 77 -6.52 6.36 -7.10
N SER A 78 -7.71 6.71 -6.61
CA SER A 78 -8.17 6.22 -5.30
C SER A 78 -8.34 4.71 -5.30
N ARG A 79 -9.14 4.18 -6.20
CA ARG A 79 -9.27 2.74 -6.40
C ARG A 79 -8.30 2.29 -7.49
N ILE A 80 -7.45 1.33 -7.19
CA ILE A 80 -6.44 0.81 -8.11
C ILE A 80 -6.64 -0.65 -8.47
N SER A 81 -7.70 -1.28 -8.00
CA SER A 81 -8.09 -2.62 -8.40
C SER A 81 -9.02 -2.61 -9.60
N THR A 82 -9.05 -3.72 -10.34
CA THR A 82 -10.03 -3.92 -11.41
C THR A 82 -11.44 -4.04 -10.83
N ALA A 83 -12.46 -3.79 -11.66
CA ALA A 83 -13.85 -3.86 -11.22
C ALA A 83 -14.26 -5.26 -10.74
N ASP A 84 -13.62 -6.30 -11.27
CA ASP A 84 -13.89 -7.70 -10.92
C ASP A 84 -12.98 -8.26 -9.83
N SER A 85 -12.12 -7.42 -9.23
CA SER A 85 -11.23 -7.86 -8.17
C SER A 85 -12.03 -8.27 -6.92
N PRO A 86 -11.89 -9.53 -6.44
CA PRO A 86 -12.55 -9.95 -5.20
C PRO A 86 -12.15 -9.11 -3.98
N VAL A 87 -10.89 -8.70 -3.92
CA VAL A 87 -10.38 -7.77 -2.92
C VAL A 87 -10.22 -6.41 -3.57
N SER A 88 -10.92 -5.41 -3.11
CA SER A 88 -10.71 -4.05 -3.62
C SER A 88 -9.44 -3.44 -3.03
N VAL A 89 -8.68 -2.75 -3.88
CA VAL A 89 -7.40 -2.15 -3.50
C VAL A 89 -7.49 -0.64 -3.70
N TRP A 90 -7.07 0.10 -2.68
CA TRP A 90 -7.23 1.55 -2.62
C TRP A 90 -5.94 2.23 -2.19
N ILE A 91 -5.75 3.45 -2.68
CA ILE A 91 -4.78 4.40 -2.12
C ILE A 91 -5.58 5.47 -1.39
N ILE A 92 -5.36 5.57 -0.09
CA ILE A 92 -6.03 6.58 0.74
C ILE A 92 -4.95 7.42 1.40
N PRO A 93 -4.78 8.69 1.00
CA PRO A 93 -3.79 9.56 1.60
C PRO A 93 -4.08 9.78 3.09
N THR A 94 -3.02 9.80 3.88
CA THR A 94 -3.12 10.21 5.27
C THR A 94 -2.78 11.69 5.39
N ASN A 95 -3.46 12.38 6.28
CA ASN A 95 -3.16 13.76 6.62
C ASN A 95 -2.93 13.88 8.12
N GLU A 96 -1.74 13.47 8.55
CA GLU A 96 -1.35 13.49 9.95
C GLU A 96 -1.29 14.89 10.50
N GLU A 97 -0.86 15.87 9.70
CA GLU A 97 -0.80 17.27 10.09
C GLU A 97 -2.18 17.83 10.41
N LEU A 98 -3.17 17.51 9.58
CA LEU A 98 -4.56 17.92 9.82
C LEU A 98 -5.11 17.28 11.10
N MET A 99 -4.79 16.03 11.36
CA MET A 99 -5.20 15.32 12.56
C MET A 99 -4.61 15.99 13.81
N ILE A 100 -3.31 16.31 13.79
CA ILE A 100 -2.63 17.02 14.87
C ILE A 100 -3.26 18.41 15.08
N ALA A 101 -3.50 19.15 14.01
CA ALA A 101 -4.12 20.47 14.08
C ALA A 101 -5.51 20.41 14.67
N SER A 102 -6.32 19.44 14.26
CA SER A 102 -7.69 19.24 14.77
C SER A 102 -7.70 18.91 16.26
N HIS A 103 -6.83 18.01 16.70
CA HIS A 103 -6.72 17.65 18.12
C HIS A 103 -6.20 18.82 18.96
N THR A 104 -5.22 19.57 18.45
CA THR A 104 -4.70 20.77 19.12
C THR A 104 -5.80 21.82 19.28
N LEU A 105 -6.56 22.08 18.24
CA LEU A 105 -7.67 23.02 18.28
C LEU A 105 -8.74 22.60 19.31
N ALA A 106 -9.08 21.32 19.33
CA ALA A 106 -10.03 20.79 20.31
C ALA A 106 -9.53 20.99 21.75
N CYS A 107 -8.23 20.79 22.02
CA CYS A 107 -7.64 21.01 23.31
C CYS A 107 -7.68 22.49 23.73
N ILE A 108 -7.46 23.41 22.78
CA ILE A 108 -7.51 24.86 23.06
C ILE A 108 -8.92 25.32 23.34
N GLN A 109 -9.92 24.75 22.67
CA GLN A 109 -11.33 25.11 22.85
C GLN A 109 -11.99 24.46 24.07
N ALA A 110 -11.37 23.44 24.60
CA ALA A 110 -11.86 22.77 25.80
C ALA A 110 -11.48 23.59 27.03
#